data_886e51b5c7b10a44bcab53f6e1959ba7
#
_entry.id   886e51b5c7b10a44bcab53f6e1959ba7
#
_cell.length_a   1.000
_cell.length_b   1.000
_cell.length_c   1.000
_cell.angle_alpha   90.00
_cell.angle_beta   90.00
_cell.angle_gamma   90.00
#
_symmetry.space_group_name_H-M   'P 1'
#
loop_
_entity.id
_entity.type
_entity.pdbx_description
1 polymer ?
#
loop_
_entity_poly.entity_id
_entity_poly.type
_entity_poly.pdbx_seq_one_letter_code
_entity_poly.pdbx_strand_id
1 'polypeptide(L)'
;MAQWTVEKKLALLRQHDEDGVPWTRLAAVSGVPARTLSRWARKYRTDPTSAGLQRHRRSDQGRPRTSPELLDAIEALALRRPEPTAAFIHRRVSDLARDRGLPAPSYSTVRAVITAIDPGLRTLAQHGDTAYRDRFELVYRRTATRPNEQWQADHTLLDVMILDKKKEQVRPWLTIVLDDYSRAIAGYTVFVGAPTAERTALALHQAINRKTNPAWPIAGLPDVLYSDHGSDFTSARLERVCLDTHIRLIHSRVGIPQGRGKIERFYGTITTELLPHLPGHIPHQTGGTPISAPTFTLEQLDAILERFIVDEYNLRPHSETHEAPASRWAASGFIPRIPASPDELDLLLLTAAATRKVQRDGIQFASTRYVSPVLAAYVGEQVTVRYNPRDVGEIRIYLGDDFLCRAIAPELAADEISLGELQSARAQRRRDLKQQLRQRRTLADALPDDTRYTPPPGTADTEPTPPAPAPTRHGLRLYATD
;
A
#
# COMPACT_ATOMS: atom_id res chain seq x y z
N MET A 1 -42.58 -25.34 12.12
CA MET A 1 -43.27 -26.63 12.32
C MET A 1 -42.28 -27.74 12.07
N ALA A 2 -42.08 -28.64 13.05
CA ALA A 2 -41.15 -29.76 12.90
C ALA A 2 -41.57 -30.64 11.71
N GLN A 3 -40.65 -30.86 10.77
CA GLN A 3 -40.91 -31.65 9.59
C GLN A 3 -40.84 -33.13 9.95
N TRP A 4 -41.99 -33.83 9.99
CA TRP A 4 -42.09 -35.26 10.31
C TRP A 4 -41.49 -36.10 9.18
N THR A 5 -40.33 -36.69 9.43
CA THR A 5 -39.69 -37.62 8.49
C THR A 5 -40.49 -38.93 8.37
N VAL A 6 -40.32 -39.65 7.28
CA VAL A 6 -40.99 -40.93 7.03
C VAL A 6 -40.68 -41.94 8.16
N GLU A 7 -39.44 -42.00 8.61
CA GLU A 7 -38.98 -42.85 9.71
C GLU A 7 -39.72 -42.57 11.03
N LYS A 8 -39.85 -41.28 11.40
CA LYS A 8 -40.59 -40.88 12.61
C LYS A 8 -42.08 -41.21 12.53
N LYS A 9 -42.68 -41.11 11.31
CA LYS A 9 -44.07 -41.53 11.10
C LYS A 9 -44.22 -43.04 11.23
N LEU A 10 -43.32 -43.83 10.63
CA LEU A 10 -43.31 -45.28 10.78
C LEU A 10 -43.14 -45.74 12.22
N ALA A 11 -42.26 -45.11 12.97
CA ALA A 11 -42.06 -45.45 14.38
C ALA A 11 -43.34 -45.26 15.21
N LEU A 12 -44.12 -44.18 14.97
CA LEU A 12 -45.39 -43.95 15.64
C LEU A 12 -46.47 -44.95 15.18
N LEU A 13 -46.50 -45.37 13.90
CA LEU A 13 -47.42 -46.35 13.40
C LEU A 13 -47.16 -47.73 13.97
N ARG A 14 -45.89 -48.13 14.09
CA ARG A 14 -45.49 -49.39 14.72
C ARG A 14 -45.91 -49.46 16.20
N GLN A 15 -45.75 -48.43 16.98
CA GLN A 15 -46.19 -48.35 18.36
C GLN A 15 -47.71 -48.57 18.51
N HIS A 16 -48.49 -48.17 17.49
CA HIS A 16 -49.93 -48.51 17.52
C HIS A 16 -50.17 -49.92 17.08
N ASP A 17 -49.61 -50.39 15.98
CA ASP A 17 -49.90 -51.67 15.35
C ASP A 17 -49.29 -52.88 16.15
N GLU A 18 -48.03 -52.69 16.67
CA GLU A 18 -47.27 -53.72 17.36
C GLU A 18 -47.51 -53.69 18.90
N ASP A 19 -47.48 -52.47 19.49
CA ASP A 19 -47.56 -52.31 20.97
C ASP A 19 -48.98 -51.98 21.43
N GLY A 20 -49.96 -51.89 20.56
CA GLY A 20 -51.36 -51.62 20.88
C GLY A 20 -51.64 -50.22 21.47
N VAL A 21 -50.75 -49.24 21.31
CA VAL A 21 -50.88 -47.91 21.93
C VAL A 21 -52.02 -47.15 21.29
N PRO A 22 -53.03 -46.65 22.03
CA PRO A 22 -54.11 -45.85 21.40
C PRO A 22 -53.67 -44.59 20.76
N TRP A 23 -54.32 -44.18 19.65
CA TRP A 23 -54.00 -42.92 18.91
C TRP A 23 -54.09 -41.69 19.80
N THR A 24 -54.97 -41.68 20.79
CA THR A 24 -55.09 -40.56 21.73
C THR A 24 -53.83 -40.38 22.58
N ARG A 25 -53.23 -41.52 23.02
CA ARG A 25 -51.98 -41.49 23.79
C ARG A 25 -50.78 -41.09 22.92
N LEU A 26 -50.70 -41.61 21.69
CA LEU A 26 -49.66 -41.22 20.76
C LEU A 26 -49.79 -39.73 20.35
N ALA A 27 -50.98 -39.20 20.22
CA ALA A 27 -51.21 -37.81 19.95
C ALA A 27 -50.72 -36.92 21.10
N ALA A 28 -50.99 -37.31 22.33
CA ALA A 28 -50.51 -36.56 23.51
C ALA A 28 -49.00 -36.53 23.63
N VAL A 29 -48.31 -37.62 23.30
CA VAL A 29 -46.87 -37.73 23.41
C VAL A 29 -46.15 -37.07 22.20
N SER A 30 -46.68 -37.28 20.98
CA SER A 30 -46.03 -36.79 19.74
C SER A 30 -46.39 -35.38 19.36
N GLY A 31 -47.46 -34.81 19.93
CA GLY A 31 -48.01 -33.54 19.51
C GLY A 31 -48.71 -33.55 18.14
N VAL A 32 -48.90 -34.76 17.56
CA VAL A 32 -49.59 -34.95 16.26
C VAL A 32 -51.04 -35.29 16.51
N PRO A 33 -52.01 -34.54 15.96
CA PRO A 33 -53.43 -34.86 16.17
C PRO A 33 -53.79 -36.31 15.79
N ALA A 34 -54.58 -37.00 16.60
CA ALA A 34 -54.96 -38.40 16.40
C ALA A 34 -55.57 -38.67 15.01
N ARG A 35 -56.35 -37.69 14.47
CA ARG A 35 -56.87 -37.72 13.09
C ARG A 35 -55.75 -37.77 12.02
N THR A 36 -54.62 -37.14 12.30
CA THR A 36 -53.46 -37.13 11.37
C THR A 36 -52.75 -38.49 11.44
N LEU A 37 -52.57 -39.05 12.62
CA LEU A 37 -52.03 -40.40 12.85
C LEU A 37 -52.86 -41.46 12.16
N SER A 38 -54.18 -41.51 12.37
CA SER A 38 -55.10 -42.39 11.66
C SER A 38 -55.05 -42.26 10.14
N ARG A 39 -54.89 -41.03 9.63
CA ARG A 39 -54.74 -40.78 8.20
C ARG A 39 -53.41 -41.35 7.65
N TRP A 40 -52.34 -41.25 8.44
CA TRP A 40 -51.06 -41.87 8.05
C TRP A 40 -51.16 -43.38 8.07
N ALA A 41 -51.78 -43.99 9.09
CA ALA A 41 -52.00 -45.41 9.17
C ALA A 41 -52.85 -45.95 7.99
N ARG A 42 -53.91 -45.25 7.62
CA ARG A 42 -54.72 -45.61 6.45
C ARG A 42 -53.90 -45.55 5.15
N LYS A 43 -53.09 -44.51 4.98
CA LYS A 43 -52.18 -44.39 3.80
C LYS A 43 -51.15 -45.49 3.77
N TYR A 44 -50.56 -45.86 4.90
CA TYR A 44 -49.56 -46.90 5.01
C TYR A 44 -50.19 -48.30 4.79
N ARG A 45 -51.41 -48.53 5.22
CA ARG A 45 -52.13 -49.78 4.90
C ARG A 45 -52.48 -49.96 3.43
N THR A 46 -52.73 -48.86 2.71
CA THR A 46 -52.98 -48.85 1.25
C THR A 46 -51.68 -49.07 0.47
N ASP A 47 -50.58 -48.45 0.92
CA ASP A 47 -49.23 -48.60 0.36
C ASP A 47 -48.23 -48.76 1.51
N PRO A 48 -47.86 -50.03 1.86
CA PRO A 48 -46.96 -50.34 2.99
C PRO A 48 -45.51 -49.97 2.72
N THR A 49 -45.22 -49.25 1.67
CA THR A 49 -43.88 -48.73 1.39
C THR A 49 -43.63 -47.35 2.05
N SER A 50 -42.37 -46.98 2.17
CA SER A 50 -42.00 -45.67 2.62
C SER A 50 -42.59 -44.54 1.76
N ALA A 51 -42.92 -44.83 0.47
CA ALA A 51 -43.53 -43.90 -0.46
C ALA A 51 -44.97 -43.49 -0.07
N GLY A 52 -45.75 -44.41 0.53
CA GLY A 52 -47.11 -44.11 1.00
C GLY A 52 -47.17 -43.03 2.10
N LEU A 53 -46.09 -42.85 2.87
CA LEU A 53 -45.97 -41.84 3.90
C LEU A 53 -45.22 -40.58 3.46
N GLN A 54 -44.64 -40.58 2.24
CA GLN A 54 -44.01 -39.40 1.68
C GLN A 54 -45.08 -38.37 1.32
N ARG A 55 -44.70 -37.10 1.41
CA ARG A 55 -45.52 -36.00 0.93
C ARG A 55 -45.48 -36.02 -0.63
N HIS A 56 -46.58 -36.35 -1.27
CA HIS A 56 -46.65 -36.25 -2.71
C HIS A 56 -46.20 -34.83 -3.17
N ARG A 57 -45.16 -34.77 -3.97
CA ARG A 57 -44.84 -33.56 -4.69
C ARG A 57 -45.97 -33.28 -5.69
N ARG A 58 -46.39 -32.01 -5.78
CA ARG A 58 -47.35 -31.63 -6.82
C ARG A 58 -46.73 -31.94 -8.16
N SER A 59 -47.50 -32.47 -9.11
CA SER A 59 -47.06 -32.82 -10.48
C SER A 59 -46.56 -31.60 -11.30
N ASP A 60 -46.94 -30.41 -10.85
CA ASP A 60 -46.54 -29.09 -11.41
C ASP A 60 -45.36 -28.44 -10.70
N GLN A 61 -44.80 -29.08 -9.67
CA GLN A 61 -43.69 -28.52 -8.90
C GLN A 61 -42.39 -28.59 -9.73
N GLY A 62 -41.87 -27.43 -10.09
CA GLY A 62 -40.66 -27.29 -10.91
C GLY A 62 -40.90 -27.07 -12.39
N ARG A 63 -42.18 -27.11 -12.87
CA ARG A 63 -42.50 -26.68 -14.22
C ARG A 63 -42.87 -25.18 -14.21
N PRO A 64 -42.06 -24.30 -14.82
CA PRO A 64 -42.40 -22.90 -14.92
C PRO A 64 -43.69 -22.77 -15.77
N ARG A 65 -44.72 -22.13 -15.21
CA ARG A 65 -45.92 -21.75 -15.95
C ARG A 65 -45.69 -20.57 -16.91
N THR A 66 -44.57 -19.92 -16.75
CA THR A 66 -44.14 -18.77 -17.58
C THR A 66 -43.36 -19.32 -18.76
N SER A 67 -43.60 -18.77 -19.95
CA SER A 67 -42.90 -19.22 -21.16
C SER A 67 -41.40 -18.95 -21.04
N PRO A 68 -40.55 -19.78 -21.63
CA PRO A 68 -39.08 -19.60 -21.63
C PRO A 68 -38.68 -18.21 -22.13
N GLU A 69 -39.32 -17.69 -23.15
CA GLU A 69 -39.06 -16.35 -23.71
C GLU A 69 -39.25 -15.22 -22.67
N LEU A 70 -40.29 -15.34 -21.83
CA LEU A 70 -40.53 -14.36 -20.79
C LEU A 70 -39.55 -14.51 -19.60
N LEU A 71 -39.10 -15.75 -19.34
CA LEU A 71 -38.04 -15.98 -18.33
C LEU A 71 -36.72 -15.33 -18.76
N ASP A 72 -36.31 -15.58 -20.02
CA ASP A 72 -35.10 -14.97 -20.58
C ASP A 72 -35.18 -13.44 -20.58
N ALA A 73 -36.37 -12.89 -20.90
CA ALA A 73 -36.60 -11.45 -20.86
C ALA A 73 -36.49 -10.87 -19.42
N ILE A 74 -36.96 -11.58 -18.40
CA ILE A 74 -36.79 -11.19 -16.99
C ILE A 74 -35.32 -11.17 -16.62
N GLU A 75 -34.56 -12.22 -16.94
CA GLU A 75 -33.15 -12.32 -16.64
C GLU A 75 -32.33 -11.25 -17.38
N ALA A 76 -32.58 -11.07 -18.67
CA ALA A 76 -31.91 -10.04 -19.47
C ALA A 76 -32.14 -8.62 -18.93
N LEU A 77 -33.36 -8.32 -18.48
CA LEU A 77 -33.66 -7.03 -17.87
C LEU A 77 -33.01 -6.88 -16.48
N ALA A 78 -33.00 -7.93 -15.68
CA ALA A 78 -32.44 -7.91 -14.34
C ALA A 78 -30.89 -7.71 -14.34
N LEU A 79 -30.23 -8.06 -15.45
CA LEU A 79 -28.79 -7.89 -15.60
C LEU A 79 -28.38 -6.54 -16.22
N ARG A 80 -29.33 -5.63 -16.51
CA ARG A 80 -29.03 -4.29 -17.08
C ARG A 80 -28.44 -3.34 -16.02
N ARG A 81 -27.65 -2.38 -16.52
CA ARG A 81 -27.17 -1.22 -15.73
C ARG A 81 -27.92 0.06 -16.17
N PRO A 82 -28.35 0.90 -15.24
CA PRO A 82 -28.42 0.71 -13.80
C PRO A 82 -29.42 -0.38 -13.41
N GLU A 83 -29.30 -0.96 -12.22
CA GLU A 83 -30.17 -2.06 -11.74
C GLU A 83 -31.64 -1.63 -11.75
N PRO A 84 -32.50 -2.27 -12.59
CA PRO A 84 -33.91 -1.92 -12.63
C PRO A 84 -34.66 -2.57 -11.47
N THR A 85 -35.69 -1.87 -10.98
CA THR A 85 -36.55 -2.42 -9.94
C THR A 85 -37.39 -3.61 -10.43
N ALA A 86 -37.69 -4.58 -9.57
CA ALA A 86 -38.55 -5.72 -9.92
C ALA A 86 -39.92 -5.27 -10.46
N ALA A 87 -40.45 -4.13 -9.99
CA ALA A 87 -41.68 -3.56 -10.49
C ALA A 87 -41.59 -3.04 -11.94
N PHE A 88 -40.44 -2.46 -12.28
CA PHE A 88 -40.18 -2.04 -13.66
C PHE A 88 -40.06 -3.27 -14.59
N ILE A 89 -39.31 -4.28 -14.18
CA ILE A 89 -39.15 -5.52 -14.94
C ILE A 89 -40.52 -6.18 -15.15
N HIS A 90 -41.32 -6.29 -14.11
CA HIS A 90 -42.69 -6.86 -14.20
C HIS A 90 -43.54 -6.13 -15.22
N ARG A 91 -43.58 -4.79 -15.21
CA ARG A 91 -44.33 -4.00 -16.21
C ARG A 91 -43.87 -4.28 -17.63
N ARG A 92 -42.52 -4.23 -17.87
CA ARG A 92 -41.98 -4.42 -19.21
C ARG A 92 -42.23 -5.85 -19.75
N VAL A 93 -42.09 -6.87 -18.89
CA VAL A 93 -42.36 -8.25 -19.27
C VAL A 93 -43.88 -8.50 -19.45
N SER A 94 -44.73 -7.81 -18.69
CA SER A 94 -46.17 -7.90 -18.92
C SER A 94 -46.61 -7.25 -20.25
N ASP A 95 -45.97 -6.16 -20.66
CA ASP A 95 -46.18 -5.56 -21.97
C ASP A 95 -45.72 -6.53 -23.10
N LEU A 96 -44.54 -7.11 -22.97
CA LEU A 96 -44.03 -8.11 -23.90
C LEU A 96 -44.95 -9.34 -24.00
N ALA A 97 -45.46 -9.81 -22.87
CA ALA A 97 -46.39 -10.94 -22.84
C ALA A 97 -47.70 -10.60 -23.62
N ARG A 98 -48.22 -9.39 -23.48
CA ARG A 98 -49.39 -8.88 -24.20
C ARG A 98 -49.14 -8.86 -25.72
N ASP A 99 -47.98 -8.30 -26.11
CA ASP A 99 -47.61 -8.19 -27.54
C ASP A 99 -47.40 -9.57 -28.20
N ARG A 100 -46.99 -10.56 -27.41
CA ARG A 100 -46.81 -11.95 -27.90
C ARG A 100 -47.98 -12.88 -27.69
N GLY A 101 -49.10 -12.39 -27.13
CA GLY A 101 -50.27 -13.20 -26.80
C GLY A 101 -50.03 -14.28 -25.75
N LEU A 102 -49.01 -14.07 -24.88
CA LEU A 102 -48.60 -15.01 -23.82
C LEU A 102 -49.24 -14.59 -22.47
N PRO A 103 -49.47 -15.57 -21.55
CA PRO A 103 -49.93 -15.21 -20.19
C PRO A 103 -48.84 -14.45 -19.43
N ALA A 104 -49.20 -13.26 -18.95
CA ALA A 104 -48.28 -12.42 -18.20
C ALA A 104 -47.91 -13.05 -16.86
N PRO A 105 -46.62 -13.06 -16.47
CA PRO A 105 -46.19 -13.58 -15.17
C PRO A 105 -46.67 -12.68 -14.04
N SER A 106 -46.94 -13.28 -12.88
CA SER A 106 -47.25 -12.49 -11.67
C SER A 106 -45.99 -11.76 -11.18
N TYR A 107 -46.17 -10.68 -10.41
CA TYR A 107 -45.07 -9.95 -9.75
C TYR A 107 -44.21 -10.87 -8.88
N SER A 108 -44.87 -11.82 -8.15
CA SER A 108 -44.15 -12.79 -7.30
C SER A 108 -43.29 -13.77 -8.13
N THR A 109 -43.76 -14.14 -9.34
CA THR A 109 -43.00 -14.95 -10.28
C THR A 109 -41.76 -14.21 -10.77
N VAL A 110 -41.92 -12.95 -11.22
CA VAL A 110 -40.79 -12.12 -11.66
C VAL A 110 -39.77 -11.97 -10.55
N ARG A 111 -40.20 -11.67 -9.33
CA ARG A 111 -39.31 -11.57 -8.17
C ARG A 111 -38.59 -12.88 -7.84
N ALA A 112 -39.28 -14.01 -7.96
CA ALA A 112 -38.68 -15.32 -7.75
C ALA A 112 -37.59 -15.64 -8.78
N VAL A 113 -37.81 -15.31 -10.07
CA VAL A 113 -36.81 -15.46 -11.13
C VAL A 113 -35.60 -14.58 -10.86
N ILE A 114 -35.80 -13.27 -10.56
CA ILE A 114 -34.70 -12.35 -10.23
C ILE A 114 -33.88 -12.87 -9.04
N THR A 115 -34.52 -13.42 -8.03
CA THR A 115 -33.84 -13.96 -6.84
C THR A 115 -33.10 -15.28 -7.13
N ALA A 116 -33.56 -16.03 -8.15
CA ALA A 116 -32.95 -17.27 -8.57
C ALA A 116 -31.72 -17.09 -9.49
N ILE A 117 -31.53 -15.89 -10.06
CA ILE A 117 -30.32 -15.56 -10.85
C ILE A 117 -29.07 -15.76 -9.97
N ASP A 118 -28.04 -16.38 -10.54
CA ASP A 118 -26.77 -16.58 -9.83
C ASP A 118 -26.26 -15.24 -9.26
N PRO A 119 -26.01 -15.15 -7.95
CA PRO A 119 -25.54 -13.92 -7.32
C PRO A 119 -24.23 -13.39 -7.90
N GLY A 120 -23.35 -14.28 -8.36
CA GLY A 120 -22.09 -13.91 -9.00
C GLY A 120 -22.33 -13.24 -10.35
N LEU A 121 -23.17 -13.86 -11.20
CA LEU A 121 -23.56 -13.29 -12.49
C LEU A 121 -24.22 -11.91 -12.32
N ARG A 122 -25.10 -11.77 -11.36
CA ARG A 122 -25.76 -10.49 -11.06
C ARG A 122 -24.75 -9.43 -10.60
N THR A 123 -23.81 -9.79 -9.70
CA THR A 123 -22.76 -8.88 -9.24
C THR A 123 -21.84 -8.48 -10.39
N LEU A 124 -21.43 -9.43 -11.24
CA LEU A 124 -20.62 -9.17 -12.42
C LEU A 124 -21.31 -8.19 -13.37
N ALA A 125 -22.60 -8.44 -13.67
CA ALA A 125 -23.39 -7.61 -14.57
C ALA A 125 -23.62 -6.19 -14.02
N GLN A 126 -23.87 -6.03 -12.72
CA GLN A 126 -24.26 -4.75 -12.11
C GLN A 126 -23.08 -3.95 -11.56
N HIS A 127 -22.08 -4.61 -10.99
CA HIS A 127 -20.96 -3.97 -10.30
C HIS A 127 -19.59 -4.20 -10.97
N GLY A 128 -19.52 -5.12 -11.96
CA GLY A 128 -18.31 -5.38 -12.75
C GLY A 128 -17.32 -6.35 -12.10
N ASP A 129 -16.20 -6.58 -12.82
CA ASP A 129 -15.21 -7.61 -12.50
C ASP A 129 -14.57 -7.45 -11.12
N THR A 130 -14.31 -6.22 -10.69
CA THR A 130 -13.69 -5.97 -9.39
C THR A 130 -14.60 -6.43 -8.25
N ALA A 131 -15.87 -6.02 -8.27
CA ALA A 131 -16.84 -6.42 -7.25
C ALA A 131 -17.12 -7.93 -7.27
N TYR A 132 -17.11 -8.55 -8.45
CA TYR A 132 -17.24 -9.99 -8.58
C TYR A 132 -16.06 -10.72 -7.96
N ARG A 133 -14.83 -10.31 -8.29
CA ARG A 133 -13.61 -10.88 -7.72
C ARG A 133 -13.58 -10.77 -6.20
N ASP A 134 -13.88 -9.58 -5.68
CA ASP A 134 -13.84 -9.33 -4.24
C ASP A 134 -14.85 -10.18 -3.45
N ARG A 135 -15.95 -10.58 -4.07
CA ARG A 135 -17.06 -11.27 -3.39
C ARG A 135 -17.12 -12.77 -3.64
N PHE A 136 -16.71 -13.24 -4.83
CA PHE A 136 -16.97 -14.61 -5.28
C PHE A 136 -15.71 -15.39 -5.66
N GLU A 137 -14.58 -14.73 -5.94
CA GLU A 137 -13.36 -15.46 -6.23
C GLU A 137 -12.66 -15.92 -4.95
N LEU A 138 -12.15 -17.15 -5.01
CA LEU A 138 -11.35 -17.71 -3.93
C LEU A 138 -10.02 -16.98 -3.85
N VAL A 139 -9.81 -16.26 -2.74
CA VAL A 139 -8.55 -15.59 -2.46
C VAL A 139 -7.65 -16.52 -1.67
N TYR A 140 -6.55 -16.99 -2.28
CA TYR A 140 -5.49 -17.66 -1.55
C TYR A 140 -4.73 -16.63 -0.70
N ARG A 141 -5.13 -16.46 0.55
CA ARG A 141 -4.41 -15.61 1.52
C ARG A 141 -3.22 -16.38 2.05
N ARG A 142 -2.04 -16.11 1.50
CA ARG A 142 -0.81 -16.55 2.14
C ARG A 142 -0.66 -15.75 3.44
N THR A 143 -0.69 -16.46 4.57
CA THR A 143 -0.51 -15.86 5.88
C THR A 143 0.84 -16.32 6.41
N ALA A 144 1.66 -15.40 6.89
CA ALA A 144 2.90 -15.74 7.57
C ALA A 144 2.59 -16.56 8.84
N THR A 145 3.42 -17.54 9.12
CA THR A 145 3.26 -18.49 10.24
C THR A 145 4.15 -18.12 11.43
N ARG A 146 5.13 -17.27 11.25
CA ARG A 146 6.06 -16.80 12.28
C ARG A 146 6.50 -15.34 12.05
N PRO A 147 7.02 -14.69 13.08
CA PRO A 147 7.59 -13.33 12.94
C PRO A 147 8.69 -13.28 11.88
N ASN A 148 8.82 -12.18 11.20
CA ASN A 148 9.79 -11.91 10.15
C ASN A 148 9.80 -12.90 8.96
N GLU A 149 8.78 -13.75 8.82
CA GLU A 149 8.62 -14.58 7.61
C GLU A 149 8.30 -13.70 6.39
N GLN A 150 7.40 -12.73 6.59
CA GLN A 150 7.03 -11.78 5.56
C GLN A 150 6.78 -10.41 6.18
N TRP A 151 7.39 -9.39 5.59
CA TRP A 151 7.05 -8.00 5.86
C TRP A 151 6.30 -7.40 4.68
N GLN A 152 5.38 -6.50 4.96
CA GLN A 152 4.71 -5.67 3.97
C GLN A 152 5.25 -4.25 4.08
N ALA A 153 5.56 -3.64 2.93
CA ALA A 153 5.96 -2.24 2.86
C ALA A 153 5.09 -1.49 1.85
N ASP A 154 4.64 -0.31 2.24
CA ASP A 154 3.78 0.54 1.41
C ASP A 154 3.90 2.01 1.81
N HIS A 155 3.40 2.91 0.95
CA HIS A 155 3.39 4.35 1.16
C HIS A 155 1.97 4.90 1.14
N THR A 156 1.72 5.90 1.95
CA THR A 156 0.49 6.66 1.90
C THR A 156 0.73 8.16 2.06
N LEU A 157 -0.03 8.97 1.35
CA LEU A 157 -0.09 10.40 1.58
C LEU A 157 -1.04 10.66 2.73
N LEU A 158 -0.55 11.22 3.84
CA LEU A 158 -1.37 11.43 5.02
C LEU A 158 -2.41 12.55 4.81
N ASP A 159 -3.62 12.34 5.32
CA ASP A 159 -4.70 13.33 5.28
C ASP A 159 -4.54 14.36 6.42
N VAL A 160 -3.37 14.99 6.47
CA VAL A 160 -3.02 16.05 7.42
C VAL A 160 -2.06 17.05 6.75
N MET A 161 -2.24 18.33 7.02
CA MET A 161 -1.28 19.39 6.68
C MET A 161 -0.32 19.62 7.82
N ILE A 162 0.94 19.82 7.50
CA ILE A 162 1.99 20.25 8.43
C ILE A 162 2.67 21.51 7.88
N LEU A 163 3.52 22.13 8.71
CA LEU A 163 4.35 23.26 8.30
C LEU A 163 5.75 22.78 7.93
N ASP A 164 6.20 23.13 6.74
CA ASP A 164 7.58 22.89 6.34
C ASP A 164 8.56 23.93 6.96
N LYS A 165 9.87 23.80 6.66
CA LYS A 165 10.91 24.73 7.14
C LYS A 165 10.68 26.18 6.71
N LYS A 166 9.85 26.41 5.67
CA LYS A 166 9.47 27.75 5.18
C LYS A 166 8.13 28.22 5.73
N LYS A 167 7.51 27.43 6.62
CA LYS A 167 6.15 27.63 7.14
C LYS A 167 5.06 27.51 6.06
N GLU A 168 5.34 26.83 4.96
CA GLU A 168 4.36 26.49 3.93
C GLU A 168 3.59 25.24 4.35
N GLN A 169 2.31 25.19 4.02
CA GLN A 169 1.46 24.04 4.31
C GLN A 169 1.72 22.94 3.30
N VAL A 170 2.12 21.77 3.79
CA VAL A 170 2.46 20.61 2.94
C VAL A 170 1.84 19.34 3.52
N ARG A 171 1.49 18.39 2.64
CA ARG A 171 1.06 17.05 3.06
C ARG A 171 2.26 16.12 3.13
N PRO A 172 2.48 15.46 4.26
CA PRO A 172 3.57 14.47 4.39
C PRO A 172 3.15 13.10 3.87
N TRP A 173 4.12 12.35 3.40
CA TRP A 173 4.03 10.93 3.11
C TRP A 173 4.49 10.11 4.28
N LEU A 174 3.91 8.93 4.42
CA LEU A 174 4.28 7.92 5.41
C LEU A 174 4.60 6.62 4.71
N THR A 175 5.78 6.08 4.96
CA THR A 175 6.17 4.72 4.61
C THR A 175 6.09 3.84 5.84
N ILE A 176 5.49 2.68 5.73
CA ILE A 176 5.38 1.70 6.81
C ILE A 176 6.01 0.38 6.39
N VAL A 177 6.63 -0.29 7.35
CA VAL A 177 7.05 -1.69 7.27
C VAL A 177 6.34 -2.47 8.39
N LEU A 178 5.46 -3.39 7.99
CA LEU A 178 4.60 -4.16 8.87
C LEU A 178 4.94 -5.65 8.81
N ASP A 179 5.08 -6.29 9.96
CA ASP A 179 5.22 -7.75 10.05
C ASP A 179 3.89 -8.45 9.81
N ASP A 180 3.84 -9.29 8.77
CA ASP A 180 2.60 -9.97 8.33
C ASP A 180 2.02 -10.91 9.37
N TYR A 181 2.85 -11.57 10.17
CA TYR A 181 2.42 -12.50 11.21
C TYR A 181 1.81 -11.79 12.41
N SER A 182 2.57 -10.89 13.00
CA SER A 182 2.19 -10.25 14.27
C SER A 182 1.32 -9.01 14.10
N ARG A 183 1.30 -8.40 12.92
CA ARG A 183 0.73 -7.07 12.62
C ARG A 183 1.54 -5.93 13.23
N ALA A 184 2.68 -6.21 13.86
CA ALA A 184 3.52 -5.19 14.45
C ALA A 184 4.15 -4.29 13.40
N ILE A 185 4.25 -3.01 13.71
CA ILE A 185 5.01 -2.09 12.90
C ILE A 185 6.49 -2.24 13.25
N ALA A 186 7.26 -2.73 12.27
CA ALA A 186 8.70 -2.92 12.41
C ALA A 186 9.48 -1.63 12.20
N GLY A 187 9.01 -0.77 11.30
CA GLY A 187 9.63 0.52 11.01
C GLY A 187 8.72 1.43 10.21
N TYR A 188 9.05 2.72 10.21
CA TYR A 188 8.35 3.72 9.42
C TYR A 188 9.26 4.91 9.07
N THR A 189 8.83 5.73 8.13
CA THR A 189 9.46 7.02 7.82
C THR A 189 8.40 8.01 7.36
N VAL A 190 8.35 9.18 7.98
CA VAL A 190 7.51 10.30 7.55
C VAL A 190 8.36 11.36 6.86
N PHE A 191 7.88 11.92 5.74
CA PHE A 191 8.66 12.86 4.95
C PHE A 191 7.79 13.74 4.06
N VAL A 192 8.35 14.86 3.59
CA VAL A 192 7.74 15.74 2.59
C VAL A 192 8.33 15.44 1.22
N GLY A 193 7.51 15.53 0.19
CA GLY A 193 7.86 15.19 -1.20
C GLY A 193 7.47 13.77 -1.58
N ALA A 194 7.65 13.40 -2.85
CA ALA A 194 7.27 12.07 -3.34
C ALA A 194 8.11 10.94 -2.70
N PRO A 195 7.56 9.72 -2.59
CA PRO A 195 8.31 8.54 -2.20
C PRO A 195 9.53 8.31 -3.10
N THR A 196 10.63 7.88 -2.47
CA THR A 196 11.89 7.55 -3.16
C THR A 196 12.48 6.28 -2.55
N ALA A 197 13.32 5.59 -3.32
CA ALA A 197 14.05 4.41 -2.83
C ALA A 197 14.86 4.69 -1.56
N GLU A 198 15.34 5.93 -1.38
CA GLU A 198 16.04 6.33 -0.16
C GLU A 198 15.11 6.35 1.07
N ARG A 199 13.87 6.84 0.89
CA ARG A 199 12.88 6.88 1.98
C ARG A 199 12.45 5.46 2.37
N THR A 200 12.26 4.59 1.39
CA THR A 200 12.01 3.17 1.63
C THR A 200 13.17 2.51 2.38
N ALA A 201 14.40 2.78 1.95
CA ALA A 201 15.60 2.26 2.60
C ALA A 201 15.73 2.73 4.06
N LEU A 202 15.35 3.97 4.38
CA LEU A 202 15.32 4.48 5.75
C LEU A 202 14.29 3.74 6.62
N ALA A 203 13.10 3.48 6.10
CA ALA A 203 12.08 2.72 6.82
C ALA A 203 12.53 1.27 7.06
N LEU A 204 13.15 0.63 6.07
CA LEU A 204 13.73 -0.71 6.22
C LEU A 204 14.90 -0.74 7.18
N HIS A 205 15.78 0.25 7.13
CA HIS A 205 16.89 0.38 8.07
C HIS A 205 16.39 0.44 9.52
N GLN A 206 15.39 1.29 9.79
CA GLN A 206 14.77 1.37 11.11
C GLN A 206 14.10 0.03 11.48
N ALA A 207 13.42 -0.64 10.51
CA ALA A 207 12.73 -1.90 10.75
C ALA A 207 13.71 -3.03 11.14
N ILE A 208 14.84 -3.13 10.45
CA ILE A 208 15.84 -4.21 10.65
C ILE A 208 16.66 -3.99 11.91
N ASN A 209 17.03 -2.75 12.22
CA ASN A 209 17.87 -2.44 13.38
C ASN A 209 17.11 -2.62 14.70
N ARG A 210 17.85 -3.00 15.74
CA ARG A 210 17.35 -2.94 17.11
C ARG A 210 17.14 -1.47 17.50
N LYS A 211 15.94 -1.16 18.02
CA LYS A 211 15.62 0.17 18.50
C LYS A 211 16.25 0.38 19.88
N THR A 212 16.60 1.60 20.18
CA THR A 212 17.03 2.01 21.52
C THR A 212 15.88 1.95 22.54
N ASN A 213 14.64 2.13 22.06
CA ASN A 213 13.44 2.00 22.87
C ASN A 213 13.09 0.52 23.10
N PRO A 214 13.21 -0.02 24.34
CA PRO A 214 12.90 -1.42 24.64
C PRO A 214 11.42 -1.77 24.47
N ALA A 215 10.50 -0.80 24.47
CA ALA A 215 9.09 -0.99 24.18
C ALA A 215 8.82 -1.32 22.70
N TRP A 216 9.82 -1.12 21.84
CA TRP A 216 9.74 -1.44 20.42
C TRP A 216 10.72 -2.57 20.04
N PRO A 217 10.42 -3.84 20.38
CA PRO A 217 11.36 -4.95 20.23
C PRO A 217 11.51 -5.48 18.80
N ILE A 218 10.62 -5.10 17.88
CA ILE A 218 10.56 -5.61 16.53
C ILE A 218 11.83 -5.25 15.77
N ALA A 219 12.58 -6.25 15.31
CA ALA A 219 13.85 -6.07 14.61
C ALA A 219 14.22 -7.32 13.78
N GLY A 220 15.28 -7.23 12.99
CA GLY A 220 15.86 -8.33 12.21
C GLY A 220 15.46 -8.33 10.75
N LEU A 221 16.07 -9.25 9.99
CA LEU A 221 15.82 -9.39 8.55
C LEU A 221 14.58 -10.27 8.30
N PRO A 222 13.66 -9.87 7.43
CA PRO A 222 12.56 -10.73 6.99
C PRO A 222 13.08 -11.75 5.96
N ASP A 223 12.35 -12.85 5.76
CA ASP A 223 12.62 -13.75 4.64
C ASP A 223 12.06 -13.18 3.34
N VAL A 224 10.92 -12.49 3.43
CA VAL A 224 10.22 -11.91 2.30
C VAL A 224 9.86 -10.46 2.60
N LEU A 225 10.19 -9.57 1.67
CA LEU A 225 9.64 -8.23 1.60
C LEU A 225 8.59 -8.16 0.49
N TYR A 226 7.35 -7.90 0.86
CA TYR A 226 6.24 -7.76 -0.05
C TYR A 226 5.87 -6.28 -0.21
N SER A 227 5.92 -5.77 -1.43
CA SER A 227 5.63 -4.37 -1.75
C SER A 227 4.75 -4.24 -2.99
N ASP A 228 4.33 -3.02 -3.30
CA ASP A 228 3.71 -2.74 -4.58
C ASP A 228 4.73 -2.60 -5.73
N HIS A 229 4.23 -2.25 -6.92
CA HIS A 229 5.05 -1.94 -8.09
C HIS A 229 5.44 -0.45 -8.18
N GLY A 230 5.47 0.27 -7.06
CA GLY A 230 5.95 1.65 -7.05
C GLY A 230 7.39 1.75 -7.56
N SER A 231 7.73 2.84 -8.24
CA SER A 231 9.06 3.05 -8.83
C SER A 231 10.20 3.01 -7.82
N ASP A 232 9.91 3.33 -6.57
CA ASP A 232 10.83 3.30 -5.45
C ASP A 232 11.08 1.89 -4.93
N PHE A 233 10.06 1.00 -4.94
CA PHE A 233 10.19 -0.41 -4.60
C PHE A 233 10.78 -1.25 -5.74
N THR A 234 10.63 -0.84 -6.99
CA THR A 234 11.24 -1.51 -8.16
C THR A 234 12.62 -0.94 -8.51
N SER A 235 13.22 -0.17 -7.62
CA SER A 235 14.54 0.38 -7.85
C SER A 235 15.62 -0.69 -7.80
N ALA A 236 16.57 -0.66 -8.75
CA ALA A 236 17.73 -1.57 -8.76
C ALA A 236 18.51 -1.55 -7.44
N ARG A 237 18.46 -0.44 -6.71
CA ARG A 237 19.08 -0.30 -5.39
C ARG A 237 18.40 -1.19 -4.35
N LEU A 238 17.07 -1.17 -4.25
CA LEU A 238 16.34 -1.98 -3.30
C LEU A 238 16.46 -3.47 -3.63
N GLU A 239 16.41 -3.83 -4.92
CA GLU A 239 16.66 -5.20 -5.37
C GLU A 239 18.03 -5.69 -4.94
N ARG A 240 19.05 -4.85 -5.12
CA ARG A 240 20.41 -5.18 -4.68
C ARG A 240 20.52 -5.37 -3.17
N VAL A 241 19.95 -4.45 -2.39
CA VAL A 241 19.89 -4.57 -0.92
C VAL A 241 19.23 -5.88 -0.50
N CYS A 242 18.08 -6.22 -1.09
CA CYS A 242 17.37 -7.45 -0.79
C CYS A 242 18.21 -8.70 -1.14
N LEU A 243 18.93 -8.65 -2.26
CA LEU A 243 19.83 -9.73 -2.67
C LEU A 243 20.97 -9.91 -1.67
N ASP A 244 21.67 -8.82 -1.32
CA ASP A 244 22.83 -8.84 -0.41
C ASP A 244 22.43 -9.24 1.02
N THR A 245 21.21 -8.92 1.45
CA THR A 245 20.67 -9.31 2.78
C THR A 245 19.93 -10.65 2.77
N HIS A 246 19.86 -11.34 1.63
CA HIS A 246 19.10 -12.59 1.45
C HIS A 246 17.61 -12.44 1.77
N ILE A 247 17.03 -11.29 1.45
CA ILE A 247 15.61 -11.01 1.52
C ILE A 247 14.99 -11.25 0.13
N ARG A 248 13.97 -12.07 0.05
CA ARG A 248 13.24 -12.27 -1.20
C ARG A 248 12.24 -11.14 -1.42
N LEU A 249 12.52 -10.28 -2.39
CA LEU A 249 11.60 -9.21 -2.79
C LEU A 249 10.48 -9.77 -3.67
N ILE A 250 9.23 -9.48 -3.33
CA ILE A 250 8.06 -9.88 -4.08
C ILE A 250 7.18 -8.64 -4.28
N HIS A 251 6.87 -8.35 -5.54
CA HIS A 251 5.92 -7.29 -5.89
C HIS A 251 4.51 -7.83 -6.08
N SER A 252 3.51 -7.07 -5.62
CA SER A 252 2.10 -7.35 -5.91
C SER A 252 1.85 -7.26 -7.42
N ARG A 253 0.94 -8.07 -7.94
CA ARG A 253 0.53 -7.92 -9.35
C ARG A 253 -0.28 -6.65 -9.52
N VAL A 254 0.00 -5.90 -10.59
CA VAL A 254 -0.73 -4.67 -10.92
C VAL A 254 -2.23 -4.97 -11.06
N GLY A 255 -3.06 -4.18 -10.37
CA GLY A 255 -4.52 -4.32 -10.41
C GLY A 255 -5.11 -5.47 -9.57
N ILE A 256 -4.29 -6.18 -8.78
CA ILE A 256 -4.75 -7.21 -7.84
C ILE A 256 -4.34 -6.80 -6.43
N PRO A 257 -5.23 -6.18 -5.62
CA PRO A 257 -4.91 -5.70 -4.27
C PRO A 257 -4.75 -6.84 -3.24
N GLN A 258 -4.78 -8.09 -3.70
CA GLN A 258 -4.71 -9.27 -2.83
C GLN A 258 -3.34 -9.36 -2.14
N GLY A 259 -3.36 -9.40 -0.81
CA GLY A 259 -2.17 -9.54 0.03
C GLY A 259 -1.74 -8.30 0.81
N ARG A 260 -2.21 -7.09 0.47
CA ARG A 260 -1.88 -5.84 1.17
C ARG A 260 -2.93 -5.37 2.18
N GLY A 261 -4.05 -6.04 2.30
CA GLY A 261 -5.15 -5.63 3.18
C GLY A 261 -4.77 -5.43 4.66
N LYS A 262 -3.61 -5.95 5.09
CA LYS A 262 -3.10 -5.79 6.46
C LYS A 262 -2.49 -4.41 6.68
N ILE A 263 -1.62 -3.98 5.77
CA ILE A 263 -1.00 -2.65 5.84
C ILE A 263 -2.02 -1.55 5.50
N GLU A 264 -2.94 -1.80 4.55
CA GLU A 264 -4.06 -0.89 4.24
C GLU A 264 -4.97 -0.69 5.47
N ARG A 265 -5.22 -1.76 6.25
CA ARG A 265 -5.97 -1.65 7.51
C ARG A 265 -5.25 -0.79 8.55
N PHE A 266 -3.92 -0.89 8.63
CA PHE A 266 -3.15 -0.02 9.52
C PHE A 266 -3.24 1.45 9.10
N TYR A 267 -3.18 1.75 7.79
CA TYR A 267 -3.43 3.11 7.30
C TYR A 267 -4.84 3.60 7.63
N GLY A 268 -5.83 2.72 7.49
CA GLY A 268 -7.20 3.00 7.95
C GLY A 268 -7.25 3.35 9.45
N THR A 269 -6.49 2.64 10.27
CA THR A 269 -6.38 2.92 11.71
C THR A 269 -5.78 4.30 11.97
N ILE A 270 -4.68 4.67 11.30
CA ILE A 270 -4.10 6.02 11.40
C ILE A 270 -5.12 7.08 11.00
N THR A 271 -5.79 6.89 9.86
CA THR A 271 -6.77 7.85 9.32
C THR A 271 -7.98 8.03 10.23
N THR A 272 -8.42 6.99 10.93
CA THR A 272 -9.62 7.05 11.78
C THR A 272 -9.33 7.37 13.23
N GLU A 273 -8.17 6.97 13.76
CA GLU A 273 -7.89 7.06 15.19
C GLU A 273 -6.86 8.12 15.55
N LEU A 274 -5.91 8.46 14.66
CA LEU A 274 -4.87 9.45 14.95
C LEU A 274 -5.13 10.79 14.26
N LEU A 275 -5.25 10.79 12.92
CA LEU A 275 -5.30 12.04 12.14
C LEU A 275 -6.47 12.96 12.50
N PRO A 276 -7.69 12.48 12.85
CA PRO A 276 -8.80 13.37 13.22
C PRO A 276 -8.55 14.23 14.46
N HIS A 277 -7.60 13.82 15.30
CA HIS A 277 -7.23 14.56 16.52
C HIS A 277 -6.10 15.55 16.31
N LEU A 278 -5.54 15.63 15.10
CA LEU A 278 -4.42 16.51 14.79
C LEU A 278 -4.87 17.81 14.14
N PRO A 279 -4.32 18.98 14.53
CA PRO A 279 -4.44 20.21 13.76
C PRO A 279 -3.97 20.00 12.31
N GLY A 280 -4.70 20.57 11.37
CA GLY A 280 -4.38 20.37 9.95
C GLY A 280 -4.98 19.12 9.32
N HIS A 281 -5.81 18.35 10.04
CA HIS A 281 -6.51 17.19 9.49
C HIS A 281 -7.41 17.55 8.30
N ILE A 282 -7.39 16.70 7.26
CA ILE A 282 -8.14 16.86 6.01
C ILE A 282 -9.17 15.74 5.91
N PRO A 283 -10.44 15.95 6.24
CA PRO A 283 -11.48 14.95 6.04
C PRO A 283 -11.78 14.72 4.56
N HIS A 284 -12.17 13.50 4.21
CA HIS A 284 -12.57 13.14 2.83
C HIS A 284 -13.66 14.05 2.25
N GLN A 285 -14.52 14.60 3.10
CA GLN A 285 -15.67 15.40 2.69
C GLN A 285 -15.34 16.86 2.34
N THR A 286 -14.14 17.33 2.69
CA THR A 286 -13.75 18.76 2.54
C THR A 286 -13.01 19.07 1.24
N GLY A 287 -12.90 18.09 0.32
CA GLY A 287 -12.23 18.31 -0.97
C GLY A 287 -10.76 18.71 -0.86
N GLY A 288 -10.07 18.28 0.22
CA GLY A 288 -8.65 18.56 0.44
C GLY A 288 -8.35 19.76 1.33
N THR A 289 -9.37 20.40 1.90
CA THR A 289 -9.19 21.53 2.81
C THR A 289 -9.13 21.06 4.27
N PRO A 290 -8.11 21.48 5.06
CA PRO A 290 -8.02 21.11 6.47
C PRO A 290 -9.12 21.80 7.31
N ILE A 291 -9.60 21.11 8.38
CA ILE A 291 -10.61 21.66 9.30
C ILE A 291 -10.03 22.81 10.14
N SER A 292 -8.75 22.72 10.46
CA SER A 292 -8.03 23.69 11.29
C SER A 292 -6.66 23.99 10.71
N ALA A 293 -6.11 25.15 11.08
CA ALA A 293 -4.75 25.51 10.64
C ALA A 293 -3.72 24.50 11.15
N PRO A 294 -2.78 24.06 10.30
CA PRO A 294 -1.68 23.18 10.72
C PRO A 294 -0.75 23.94 11.68
N THR A 295 -0.33 23.25 12.72
CA THR A 295 0.60 23.82 13.74
C THR A 295 1.85 22.98 13.90
N PHE A 296 1.83 21.72 13.44
CA PHE A 296 2.95 20.80 13.64
C PHE A 296 3.98 20.90 12.51
N THR A 297 5.25 20.73 12.88
CA THR A 297 6.34 20.47 11.95
C THR A 297 6.43 18.97 11.64
N LEU A 298 7.29 18.61 10.68
CA LEU A 298 7.54 17.20 10.34
C LEU A 298 8.08 16.42 11.55
N GLU A 299 9.00 17.01 12.31
CA GLU A 299 9.62 16.39 13.49
C GLU A 299 8.60 16.15 14.60
N GLN A 300 7.67 17.07 14.79
CA GLN A 300 6.59 16.92 15.77
C GLN A 300 5.59 15.84 15.36
N LEU A 301 5.25 15.77 14.08
CA LEU A 301 4.41 14.70 13.54
C LEU A 301 5.11 13.34 13.68
N ASP A 302 6.42 13.27 13.42
CA ASP A 302 7.22 12.05 13.58
C ASP A 302 7.16 11.53 15.03
N ALA A 303 7.36 12.40 16.02
CA ALA A 303 7.26 12.04 17.44
C ALA A 303 5.84 11.57 17.84
N ILE A 304 4.79 12.15 17.24
CA ILE A 304 3.40 11.74 17.49
C ILE A 304 3.16 10.34 16.88
N LEU A 305 3.64 10.10 15.66
CA LEU A 305 3.54 8.79 15.00
C LEU A 305 4.31 7.71 15.77
N GLU A 306 5.51 8.01 16.25
CA GLU A 306 6.29 7.09 17.07
C GLU A 306 5.51 6.67 18.31
N ARG A 307 5.01 7.64 19.08
CA ARG A 307 4.21 7.37 20.27
C ARG A 307 2.96 6.54 19.94
N PHE A 308 2.21 6.89 18.91
CA PHE A 308 1.04 6.13 18.50
C PHE A 308 1.38 4.69 18.11
N ILE A 309 2.47 4.48 17.35
CA ILE A 309 2.90 3.15 16.91
C ILE A 309 3.39 2.31 18.09
N VAL A 310 4.27 2.87 18.93
CA VAL A 310 4.99 2.13 19.97
C VAL A 310 4.13 1.94 21.21
N ASP A 311 3.51 3.02 21.70
CA ASP A 311 2.82 3.02 23.01
C ASP A 311 1.35 2.65 22.90
N GLU A 312 0.74 2.76 21.71
CA GLU A 312 -0.68 2.45 21.51
C GLU A 312 -0.89 1.25 20.58
N TYR A 313 -0.56 1.37 19.30
CA TYR A 313 -0.91 0.36 18.30
C TYR A 313 -0.23 -0.99 18.57
N ASN A 314 1.07 -1.02 18.77
CA ASN A 314 1.82 -2.26 19.00
C ASN A 314 1.50 -2.94 20.33
N LEU A 315 0.91 -2.23 21.30
CA LEU A 315 0.61 -2.75 22.64
C LEU A 315 -0.86 -3.15 22.84
N ARG A 316 -1.78 -2.66 22.04
CA ARG A 316 -3.21 -3.02 22.18
C ARG A 316 -3.55 -4.30 21.43
N PRO A 317 -4.52 -5.11 21.91
CA PRO A 317 -4.98 -6.30 21.20
C PRO A 317 -5.51 -5.96 19.81
N HIS A 318 -4.99 -6.63 18.79
CA HIS A 318 -5.42 -6.46 17.40
C HIS A 318 -6.71 -7.25 17.13
N SER A 319 -7.68 -6.67 16.45
CA SER A 319 -9.02 -7.25 16.23
C SER A 319 -9.04 -8.62 15.54
N GLU A 320 -8.06 -8.91 14.68
CA GLU A 320 -7.97 -10.17 13.94
C GLU A 320 -7.18 -11.25 14.69
N THR A 321 -6.11 -10.86 15.39
CA THR A 321 -5.22 -11.82 16.08
C THR A 321 -5.56 -11.99 17.56
N HIS A 322 -6.36 -11.07 18.13
CA HIS A 322 -6.74 -11.00 19.54
C HIS A 322 -5.56 -10.87 20.52
N GLU A 323 -4.38 -10.61 20.00
CA GLU A 323 -3.14 -10.39 20.75
C GLU A 323 -2.54 -9.03 20.39
N ALA A 324 -1.79 -8.44 21.31
CA ALA A 324 -1.03 -7.23 21.02
C ALA A 324 0.09 -7.54 20.02
N PRO A 325 0.27 -6.74 18.95
CA PRO A 325 1.27 -7.00 17.92
C PRO A 325 2.69 -7.24 18.44
N ALA A 326 3.17 -6.43 19.38
CA ALA A 326 4.49 -6.59 19.98
C ALA A 326 4.59 -7.87 20.81
N SER A 327 3.56 -8.22 21.58
CA SER A 327 3.51 -9.47 22.36
C SER A 327 3.50 -10.70 21.45
N ARG A 328 2.69 -10.67 20.38
CA ARG A 328 2.63 -11.74 19.40
C ARG A 328 3.96 -11.93 18.68
N TRP A 329 4.68 -10.84 18.35
CA TRP A 329 6.00 -10.91 17.76
C TRP A 329 7.01 -11.56 18.70
N ALA A 330 6.96 -11.24 20.00
CA ALA A 330 7.89 -11.74 21.02
C ALA A 330 7.57 -13.15 21.51
N ALA A 331 6.28 -13.56 21.50
CA ALA A 331 5.79 -14.79 22.15
C ALA A 331 6.28 -16.10 21.54
N SER A 332 6.75 -16.07 20.28
CA SER A 332 7.11 -17.27 19.54
C SER A 332 8.45 -17.91 19.94
N GLY A 333 9.22 -17.30 20.84
CA GLY A 333 10.62 -17.67 21.08
C GLY A 333 11.52 -17.49 19.86
N PHE A 334 11.06 -16.74 18.88
CA PHE A 334 11.75 -16.47 17.63
C PHE A 334 13.00 -15.63 17.88
N ILE A 335 14.12 -16.08 17.33
CA ILE A 335 15.38 -15.32 17.33
C ILE A 335 15.49 -14.62 15.98
N PRO A 336 15.39 -13.28 15.93
CA PRO A 336 15.48 -12.57 14.68
C PRO A 336 16.90 -12.69 14.07
N ARG A 337 16.96 -12.93 12.76
CA ARG A 337 18.20 -12.87 11.99
C ARG A 337 18.61 -11.39 11.90
N ILE A 338 19.74 -11.04 12.51
CA ILE A 338 20.27 -9.68 12.53
C ILE A 338 21.48 -9.61 11.61
N PRO A 339 21.71 -8.52 10.87
CA PRO A 339 22.95 -8.31 10.10
C PRO A 339 24.19 -8.47 10.98
N ALA A 340 25.28 -8.96 10.40
CA ALA A 340 26.53 -9.23 11.13
C ALA A 340 27.11 -7.97 11.78
N SER A 341 26.92 -6.81 11.17
CA SER A 341 27.24 -5.53 11.75
C SER A 341 26.21 -4.44 11.40
N PRO A 342 25.94 -3.46 12.27
CA PRO A 342 25.17 -2.27 11.92
C PRO A 342 25.77 -1.52 10.73
N ASP A 343 27.08 -1.43 10.67
CA ASP A 343 27.84 -0.79 9.59
C ASP A 343 27.56 -1.42 8.22
N GLU A 344 27.41 -2.74 8.16
CA GLU A 344 27.06 -3.44 6.93
C GLU A 344 25.64 -3.09 6.47
N LEU A 345 24.70 -3.03 7.40
CA LEU A 345 23.32 -2.61 7.10
C LEU A 345 23.26 -1.15 6.65
N ASP A 346 23.99 -0.26 7.30
CA ASP A 346 24.14 1.15 6.91
C ASP A 346 24.68 1.26 5.49
N LEU A 347 25.66 0.44 5.19
CA LEU A 347 26.27 0.36 3.87
C LEU A 347 25.27 -0.02 2.79
N LEU A 348 24.44 -1.00 3.06
CA LEU A 348 23.50 -1.54 2.12
C LEU A 348 22.28 -0.61 1.92
N LEU A 349 21.74 -0.08 3.02
CA LEU A 349 20.47 0.64 3.00
C LEU A 349 20.61 2.15 2.86
N LEU A 350 21.60 2.75 3.51
CA LEU A 350 21.70 4.21 3.60
C LEU A 350 22.60 4.83 2.54
N THR A 351 23.37 4.03 1.81
CA THR A 351 24.34 4.58 0.86
C THR A 351 23.78 4.76 -0.54
N ALA A 352 23.80 5.99 -1.03
CA ALA A 352 23.65 6.25 -2.45
C ALA A 352 24.96 5.91 -3.16
N ALA A 353 24.87 5.33 -4.37
CA ALA A 353 26.05 4.99 -5.17
C ALA A 353 26.33 6.08 -6.19
N ALA A 354 27.60 6.46 -6.34
CA ALA A 354 28.07 7.37 -7.38
C ALA A 354 29.41 6.90 -7.94
N THR A 355 29.56 6.82 -9.24
CA THR A 355 30.84 6.50 -9.86
C THR A 355 31.78 7.70 -9.85
N ARG A 356 33.02 7.54 -9.42
CA ARG A 356 34.06 8.58 -9.37
C ARG A 356 35.38 8.01 -9.80
N LYS A 357 36.23 8.90 -10.32
CA LYS A 357 37.61 8.57 -10.66
C LYS A 357 38.51 8.90 -9.47
N VAL A 358 39.40 7.96 -9.10
CA VAL A 358 40.40 8.22 -8.06
C VAL A 358 41.45 9.15 -8.64
N GLN A 359 41.65 10.30 -8.00
CA GLN A 359 42.67 11.31 -8.35
C GLN A 359 43.90 11.13 -7.44
N ARG A 360 45.01 11.80 -7.80
CA ARG A 360 46.27 11.73 -7.02
C ARG A 360 46.09 12.23 -5.57
N ASP A 361 45.11 13.05 -5.34
CA ASP A 361 44.80 13.70 -4.08
C ASP A 361 43.52 13.13 -3.40
N GLY A 362 43.07 11.95 -3.86
CA GLY A 362 41.89 11.26 -3.33
C GLY A 362 40.69 11.30 -4.27
N ILE A 363 39.48 11.24 -3.70
CA ILE A 363 38.24 11.26 -4.45
C ILE A 363 37.49 12.54 -4.16
N GLN A 364 37.14 13.28 -5.23
CA GLN A 364 36.28 14.45 -5.13
C GLN A 364 34.82 14.02 -5.18
N PHE A 365 34.08 14.21 -4.09
CA PHE A 365 32.66 13.91 -4.00
C PHE A 365 31.93 15.00 -3.24
N ALA A 366 30.75 15.44 -3.72
CA ALA A 366 29.93 16.49 -3.14
C ALA A 366 30.72 17.79 -2.79
N SER A 367 31.71 18.15 -3.61
CA SER A 367 32.64 19.26 -3.42
C SER A 367 33.56 19.15 -2.19
N THR A 368 33.70 17.94 -1.65
CA THR A 368 34.60 17.60 -0.55
C THR A 368 35.60 16.56 -1.02
N ARG A 369 36.81 16.61 -0.49
CA ARG A 369 37.87 15.65 -0.80
C ARG A 369 37.91 14.56 0.26
N TYR A 370 37.94 13.32 -0.20
CA TYR A 370 38.03 12.14 0.64
C TYR A 370 39.35 11.44 0.36
N VAL A 371 40.05 11.07 1.42
CA VAL A 371 41.36 10.43 1.36
C VAL A 371 41.39 9.11 2.13
N SER A 372 42.14 8.17 1.56
CA SER A 372 42.49 6.94 2.23
C SER A 372 43.84 6.47 1.67
N PRO A 373 44.77 5.94 2.48
CA PRO A 373 46.04 5.40 1.99
C PRO A 373 45.88 4.30 0.96
N VAL A 374 44.81 3.50 1.03
CA VAL A 374 44.50 2.41 0.10
C VAL A 374 44.28 2.92 -1.32
N LEU A 375 43.75 4.12 -1.48
CA LEU A 375 43.47 4.73 -2.79
C LEU A 375 44.71 5.01 -3.62
N ALA A 376 45.91 5.03 -3.00
CA ALA A 376 47.13 5.27 -3.71
C ALA A 376 47.42 4.22 -4.81
N ALA A 377 46.98 2.99 -4.61
CA ALA A 377 47.11 1.89 -5.56
C ALA A 377 46.11 1.97 -6.74
N TYR A 378 45.08 2.80 -6.63
CA TYR A 378 43.96 2.86 -7.57
C TYR A 378 43.83 4.24 -8.29
N VAL A 379 44.89 5.03 -8.26
CA VAL A 379 44.88 6.32 -8.93
C VAL A 379 44.64 6.15 -10.42
N GLY A 380 43.60 6.80 -10.95
CA GLY A 380 43.20 6.67 -12.35
C GLY A 380 42.02 5.74 -12.59
N GLU A 381 41.75 4.82 -11.66
CA GLU A 381 40.62 3.87 -11.75
C GLU A 381 39.28 4.53 -11.47
N GLN A 382 38.22 3.97 -12.07
CA GLN A 382 36.84 4.32 -11.76
C GLN A 382 36.35 3.42 -10.62
N VAL A 383 35.88 4.03 -9.56
CA VAL A 383 35.37 3.35 -8.36
C VAL A 383 33.94 3.76 -8.06
N THR A 384 33.20 2.90 -7.42
CA THR A 384 31.88 3.20 -6.90
C THR A 384 32.03 3.75 -5.48
N VAL A 385 31.56 4.98 -5.30
CA VAL A 385 31.47 5.63 -3.98
C VAL A 385 30.09 5.35 -3.41
N ARG A 386 30.05 4.75 -2.23
CA ARG A 386 28.82 4.62 -1.42
C ARG A 386 28.92 5.53 -0.22
N TYR A 387 27.86 6.29 0.06
CA TYR A 387 27.84 7.29 1.14
C TYR A 387 26.48 7.33 1.81
N ASN A 388 26.47 7.69 3.08
CA ASN A 388 25.25 7.97 3.80
C ASN A 388 24.87 9.45 3.57
N PRO A 389 23.69 9.76 2.98
CA PRO A 389 23.27 11.16 2.78
C PRO A 389 23.11 11.97 4.07
N ARG A 390 22.96 11.31 5.22
CA ARG A 390 22.83 11.96 6.55
C ARG A 390 24.18 12.21 7.19
N ASP A 391 25.19 11.42 6.83
CA ASP A 391 26.56 11.57 7.32
C ASP A 391 27.52 11.50 6.12
N VAL A 392 28.08 12.62 5.76
CA VAL A 392 29.05 12.75 4.66
C VAL A 392 30.49 12.87 5.17
N GLY A 393 30.76 12.62 6.46
CA GLY A 393 32.10 12.63 7.03
C GLY A 393 32.98 11.51 6.48
N GLU A 394 32.39 10.38 6.13
CA GLU A 394 33.09 9.25 5.49
C GLU A 394 32.33 8.77 4.25
N ILE A 395 33.10 8.20 3.30
CA ILE A 395 32.57 7.48 2.16
C ILE A 395 33.24 6.10 2.06
N ARG A 396 32.51 5.16 1.47
CA ARG A 396 33.01 3.80 1.23
C ARG A 396 33.21 3.58 -0.25
N ILE A 397 34.32 2.96 -0.59
CA ILE A 397 34.80 2.86 -1.96
C ILE A 397 34.87 1.41 -2.37
N TYR A 398 34.33 1.13 -3.55
CA TYR A 398 34.24 -0.19 -4.16
C TYR A 398 34.85 -0.19 -5.56
N LEU A 399 35.55 -1.27 -5.89
CA LEU A 399 35.94 -1.57 -7.26
C LEU A 399 35.06 -2.72 -7.77
N GLY A 400 34.14 -2.41 -8.68
CA GLY A 400 33.05 -3.32 -8.98
C GLY A 400 32.18 -3.55 -7.74
N ASP A 401 32.10 -4.78 -7.27
CA ASP A 401 31.36 -5.19 -6.07
C ASP A 401 32.27 -5.37 -4.83
N ASP A 402 33.61 -5.30 -5.00
CA ASP A 402 34.54 -5.50 -3.93
C ASP A 402 34.78 -4.23 -3.12
N PHE A 403 34.64 -4.32 -1.81
CA PHE A 403 34.94 -3.23 -0.89
C PHE A 403 36.47 -3.00 -0.84
N LEU A 404 36.87 -1.77 -1.18
CA LEU A 404 38.30 -1.40 -1.13
C LEU A 404 38.67 -0.77 0.21
N CYS A 405 38.00 0.30 0.57
CA CYS A 405 38.37 1.06 1.79
C CYS A 405 37.30 2.07 2.20
N ARG A 406 37.42 2.55 3.42
CA ARG A 406 36.82 3.80 3.88
C ARG A 406 37.72 4.96 3.54
N ALA A 407 37.14 6.04 3.03
CA ALA A 407 37.84 7.31 2.85
C ALA A 407 37.13 8.39 3.64
N ILE A 408 37.88 9.15 4.37
CA ILE A 408 37.38 10.20 5.27
C ILE A 408 37.63 11.57 4.65
N ALA A 409 36.74 12.51 4.96
CA ALA A 409 36.96 13.91 4.68
C ALA A 409 37.67 14.55 5.89
N PRO A 410 38.96 14.91 5.81
CA PRO A 410 39.68 15.44 6.96
C PRO A 410 39.05 16.69 7.57
N GLU A 411 38.31 17.44 6.75
CA GLU A 411 37.62 18.68 7.14
C GLU A 411 36.30 18.41 7.88
N LEU A 412 35.71 17.21 7.77
CA LEU A 412 34.39 16.87 8.27
C LEU A 412 34.41 15.71 9.26
N ALA A 413 35.55 15.09 9.50
CA ALA A 413 35.68 13.83 10.25
C ALA A 413 35.36 13.96 11.77
N ALA A 414 35.17 15.18 12.26
CA ALA A 414 34.86 15.43 13.67
C ALA A 414 33.36 15.59 13.96
N ASP A 415 32.53 15.83 12.95
CA ASP A 415 31.10 16.11 13.11
C ASP A 415 30.24 15.28 12.14
N GLU A 416 29.15 14.70 12.63
CA GLU A 416 28.10 14.12 11.77
C GLU A 416 27.36 15.26 11.06
N ILE A 417 27.67 15.47 9.78
CA ILE A 417 27.05 16.50 8.95
C ILE A 417 26.27 15.85 7.82
N SER A 418 24.98 16.15 7.74
CA SER A 418 24.16 15.67 6.64
C SER A 418 24.50 16.37 5.31
N LEU A 419 24.36 15.65 4.18
CA LEU A 419 24.56 16.25 2.84
C LEU A 419 23.68 17.47 2.61
N GLY A 420 22.44 17.47 3.13
CA GLY A 420 21.50 18.59 3.05
C GLY A 420 21.98 19.82 3.81
N GLU A 421 22.54 19.65 4.98
CA GLU A 421 23.11 20.73 5.80
C GLU A 421 24.34 21.34 5.15
N LEU A 422 25.22 20.49 4.59
CA LEU A 422 26.40 20.93 3.86
C LEU A 422 26.02 21.75 2.60
N GLN A 423 25.04 21.28 1.82
CA GLN A 423 24.54 22.00 0.65
C GLN A 423 23.87 23.33 1.03
N SER A 424 23.10 23.35 2.11
CA SER A 424 22.45 24.55 2.63
C SER A 424 23.47 25.58 3.11
N ALA A 425 24.46 25.17 3.87
CA ALA A 425 25.55 26.02 4.36
C ALA A 425 26.36 26.64 3.20
N ARG A 426 26.68 25.83 2.17
CA ARG A 426 27.38 26.33 0.96
C ARG A 426 26.53 27.32 0.16
N ALA A 427 25.24 27.04 0.00
CA ALA A 427 24.33 27.96 -0.69
C ALA A 427 24.18 29.28 0.07
N GLN A 428 24.11 29.23 1.41
CA GLN A 428 24.07 30.41 2.25
C GLN A 428 25.37 31.21 2.12
N ARG A 429 26.53 30.58 2.27
CA ARG A 429 27.84 31.22 2.12
C ARG A 429 28.00 31.93 0.77
N ARG A 430 27.54 31.28 -0.33
CA ARG A 430 27.57 31.87 -1.66
C ARG A 430 26.68 33.10 -1.78
N ARG A 431 25.52 33.12 -1.12
CA ARG A 431 24.62 34.29 -1.07
C ARG A 431 25.28 35.44 -0.34
N ASP A 432 25.86 35.17 0.83
CA ASP A 432 26.54 36.17 1.66
C ASP A 432 27.74 36.81 0.90
N LEU A 433 28.56 35.99 0.25
CA LEU A 433 29.68 36.48 -0.55
C LEU A 433 29.21 37.34 -1.76
N LYS A 434 28.12 36.92 -2.42
CA LYS A 434 27.54 37.74 -3.51
C LYS A 434 26.99 39.06 -2.99
N GLN A 435 26.40 39.08 -1.79
CA GLN A 435 25.93 40.30 -1.18
C GLN A 435 27.09 41.24 -0.83
N GLN A 436 28.15 40.71 -0.22
CA GLN A 436 29.36 41.48 0.08
C GLN A 436 30.03 42.03 -1.19
N LEU A 437 30.04 41.23 -2.25
CA LEU A 437 30.60 41.64 -3.54
C LEU A 437 29.78 42.77 -4.20
N ARG A 438 28.45 42.72 -4.09
CA ARG A 438 27.57 43.81 -4.53
C ARG A 438 27.84 45.10 -3.75
N GLN A 439 27.89 45.02 -2.41
CA GLN A 439 28.17 46.15 -1.53
C GLN A 439 29.53 46.80 -1.87
N ARG A 440 30.59 45.99 -2.09
CA ARG A 440 31.92 46.49 -2.43
C ARG A 440 31.95 47.10 -3.84
N ARG A 441 31.21 46.55 -4.82
CA ARG A 441 31.07 47.15 -6.15
C ARG A 441 30.36 48.51 -6.04
N THR A 442 29.26 48.61 -5.32
CA THR A 442 28.58 49.90 -5.12
C THR A 442 29.49 50.95 -4.46
N LEU A 443 30.36 50.54 -3.52
CA LEU A 443 31.36 51.41 -2.92
C LEU A 443 32.46 51.81 -3.92
N ALA A 444 32.92 50.90 -4.77
CA ALA A 444 33.89 51.15 -5.80
C ALA A 444 33.35 52.13 -6.87
N ASP A 445 32.08 51.93 -7.25
CA ASP A 445 31.38 52.79 -8.24
C ASP A 445 31.08 54.20 -7.66
N ALA A 446 31.09 54.33 -6.31
CA ALA A 446 30.92 55.62 -5.62
C ALA A 446 32.25 56.37 -5.37
N LEU A 447 33.39 55.75 -5.64
CA LEU A 447 34.68 56.42 -5.57
C LEU A 447 34.85 57.33 -6.79
N PRO A 448 35.33 58.57 -6.65
CA PRO A 448 35.57 59.44 -7.79
C PRO A 448 36.60 58.80 -8.71
N ASP A 449 36.30 58.81 -10.05
CA ASP A 449 37.22 58.34 -11.06
C ASP A 449 38.58 59.04 -10.91
N ASP A 450 39.62 58.23 -10.88
CA ASP A 450 40.98 58.75 -10.79
C ASP A 450 41.36 59.41 -12.15
N THR A 451 41.09 60.69 -12.23
CA THR A 451 41.32 61.52 -13.40
C THR A 451 42.80 61.62 -13.86
N ARG A 452 43.71 60.86 -13.19
CA ARG A 452 45.15 60.86 -13.58
C ARG A 452 45.45 60.02 -14.85
N TYR A 453 44.47 59.36 -15.43
CA TYR A 453 44.60 58.63 -16.71
C TYR A 453 43.62 59.14 -17.72
N THR A 454 43.68 60.46 -18.03
CA THR A 454 43.05 60.97 -19.21
C THR A 454 44.08 60.81 -20.37
N PRO A 455 43.79 60.05 -21.43
CA PRO A 455 44.68 60.00 -22.56
C PRO A 455 44.78 61.39 -23.19
N PRO A 456 45.97 61.78 -23.72
CA PRO A 456 46.17 63.08 -24.28
C PRO A 456 45.22 63.32 -25.47
N PRO A 457 44.70 64.54 -25.65
CA PRO A 457 43.86 64.86 -26.79
C PRO A 457 44.69 64.88 -28.07
N GLY A 458 44.37 64.07 -29.02
CA GLY A 458 44.90 64.15 -30.33
C GLY A 458 45.15 62.84 -31.05
N THR A 459 44.26 62.43 -31.82
CA THR A 459 44.27 62.39 -33.29
C THR A 459 42.90 61.91 -33.73
N ALA A 460 42.18 62.75 -34.38
CA ALA A 460 40.95 62.51 -35.07
C ALA A 460 41.20 61.58 -36.28
N ASP A 461 40.13 60.84 -36.60
CA ASP A 461 39.87 60.22 -37.89
C ASP A 461 40.62 58.94 -38.25
N THR A 462 40.04 57.87 -37.79
CA THR A 462 39.80 56.65 -38.62
C THR A 462 38.49 55.97 -38.19
N GLU A 463 37.53 56.00 -39.12
CA GLU A 463 36.29 55.30 -39.00
C GLU A 463 36.55 53.79 -38.67
N PRO A 464 35.89 53.20 -37.71
CA PRO A 464 36.06 51.78 -37.47
C PRO A 464 35.36 50.95 -38.56
N THR A 465 36.16 50.16 -39.26
CA THR A 465 35.69 49.10 -40.16
C THR A 465 34.73 48.22 -39.42
N PRO A 466 33.55 47.88 -39.98
CA PRO A 466 32.58 47.03 -39.33
C PRO A 466 33.16 45.61 -39.11
N PRO A 467 32.91 44.95 -37.95
CA PRO A 467 33.47 43.66 -37.71
C PRO A 467 32.87 42.62 -38.68
N ALA A 468 33.74 41.76 -39.18
CA ALA A 468 33.37 40.62 -40.02
C ALA A 468 32.28 39.75 -39.35
N PRO A 469 31.32 39.23 -40.13
CA PRO A 469 30.25 38.39 -39.56
C PRO A 469 30.83 37.14 -38.91
N ALA A 470 30.35 36.84 -37.70
CA ALA A 470 30.72 35.65 -36.95
C ALA A 470 30.39 34.38 -37.74
N PRO A 471 31.26 33.37 -37.71
CA PRO A 471 31.01 32.12 -38.42
C PRO A 471 29.74 31.45 -37.90
N THR A 472 28.83 31.13 -38.83
CA THR A 472 27.61 30.34 -38.58
C THR A 472 27.99 28.98 -38.02
N ARG A 473 27.59 28.70 -36.78
CA ARG A 473 27.69 27.38 -36.21
C ARG A 473 26.72 26.48 -36.96
N HIS A 474 27.23 25.54 -37.75
CA HIS A 474 26.46 24.45 -38.32
C HIS A 474 25.95 23.55 -37.15
N GLY A 475 24.65 23.48 -37.00
CA GLY A 475 24.01 22.55 -36.06
C GLY A 475 24.33 21.11 -36.47
N LEU A 476 24.75 20.30 -35.49
CA LEU A 476 24.88 18.85 -35.61
C LEU A 476 23.52 18.25 -35.96
N ARG A 477 23.43 17.60 -37.13
CA ARG A 477 22.29 16.75 -37.48
C ARG A 477 22.37 15.48 -36.65
N LEU A 478 21.38 15.27 -35.77
CA LEU A 478 21.13 13.96 -35.17
C LEU A 478 20.58 13.03 -36.24
N TYR A 479 21.33 11.99 -36.57
CA TYR A 479 20.81 10.83 -37.31
C TYR A 479 19.99 9.98 -36.34
N ALA A 480 18.70 9.81 -36.63
CA ALA A 480 17.90 8.74 -36.04
C ALA A 480 18.36 7.43 -36.68
N THR A 481 18.76 6.48 -35.88
CA THR A 481 18.91 5.06 -36.27
C THR A 481 17.61 4.37 -35.97
N ASP A 482 17.12 3.64 -36.97
CA ASP A 482 15.96 2.73 -36.95
C ASP A 482 16.07 1.64 -35.85
#